data_bf69acedec379d05114ef00c0a4b2fa2
#
_entry.id   bf69acedec379d05114ef00c0a4b2fa2
#
_cell.length_a   1.000
_cell.length_b   1.000
_cell.length_c   1.000
_cell.angle_alpha   90.00
_cell.angle_beta   90.00
_cell.angle_gamma   90.00
#
_symmetry.space_group_name_H-M   'P 1'
#
loop_
_entity.id
_entity.type
_entity.pdbx_description
1 polymer ?
#
loop_
_entity_poly.entity_id
_entity_poly.type
_entity_poly.pdbx_seq_one_letter_code
_entity_poly.pdbx_strand_id
1 'polypeptide(L)'
;MIATSDLFRVSLRQVIRQRSYGVIFSIALGITAFIALSVLGREIRYNIGQDMVLMGGVNVIRAYMDDAQYLGQPRREFFPETIKALRALPGVATVAVNLHGQELFTLRVGERSMDVAFIGIDQYFWETYATTLIAGRELNEADIRERRRVCDLGRDLARELYGDEKKAVGQLLFLRNDVFEVVGVVGGVMLGSWGQGGFLPYTTAADRNWAGGKLNRLFIRAVGWEDVPRLVRLIPEVVRERQNAPYLVIKTQEEQLDRIQTTFVWVEALLWLGIAASLMLGGFGIWYGTFAAVRARTREVGLKKA
;
A
#
# COMPACT_ATOMS: atom_id res chain seq x y z
N MET A 1 -29.57 30.87 40.95
CA MET A 1 -29.01 29.99 39.87
C MET A 1 -27.51 29.88 40.11
N ILE A 2 -27.05 28.75 40.60
CA ILE A 2 -25.60 28.52 40.78
C ILE A 2 -25.02 28.30 39.38
N ALA A 3 -24.07 29.13 38.98
CA ALA A 3 -23.48 29.03 37.65
C ALA A 3 -22.74 27.70 37.52
N THR A 4 -22.85 27.05 36.37
CA THR A 4 -22.18 25.75 36.07
C THR A 4 -20.67 25.80 36.29
N SER A 5 -20.06 27.02 36.16
CA SER A 5 -18.66 27.27 36.43
C SER A 5 -18.30 27.14 37.92
N ASP A 6 -19.22 27.44 38.83
CA ASP A 6 -18.96 27.35 40.28
C ASP A 6 -19.06 25.90 40.75
N LEU A 7 -19.99 25.13 40.21
CA LEU A 7 -20.08 23.69 40.45
C LEU A 7 -18.82 22.96 39.97
N PHE A 8 -18.31 23.33 38.80
CA PHE A 8 -17.06 22.76 38.26
C PHE A 8 -15.85 23.09 39.14
N ARG A 9 -15.70 24.36 39.57
CA ARG A 9 -14.62 24.78 40.46
C ARG A 9 -14.67 24.10 41.84
N VAL A 10 -15.86 23.92 42.40
CA VAL A 10 -16.04 23.24 43.70
C VAL A 10 -15.70 21.76 43.56
N SER A 11 -16.19 21.12 42.50
CA SER A 11 -15.87 19.70 42.19
C SER A 11 -14.38 19.50 41.99
N LEU A 12 -13.72 20.36 41.21
CA LEU A 12 -12.30 20.29 40.95
C LEU A 12 -11.45 20.43 42.22
N ARG A 13 -11.79 21.43 43.09
CA ARG A 13 -11.14 21.60 44.40
C ARG A 13 -11.32 20.38 45.31
N GLN A 14 -12.47 19.74 45.26
CA GLN A 14 -12.79 18.57 46.08
C GLN A 14 -12.00 17.35 45.62
N VAL A 15 -11.85 17.15 44.30
CA VAL A 15 -11.04 16.10 43.71
C VAL A 15 -9.55 16.24 44.06
N ILE A 16 -9.02 17.46 43.96
CA ILE A 16 -7.62 17.78 44.32
C ILE A 16 -7.36 17.55 45.81
N ARG A 17 -8.29 17.99 46.68
CA ARG A 17 -8.15 17.86 48.12
C ARG A 17 -8.23 16.42 48.64
N GLN A 18 -8.94 15.53 47.91
CA GLN A 18 -9.09 14.11 48.27
C GLN A 18 -7.98 13.20 47.76
N ARG A 19 -6.91 13.74 47.14
CA ARG A 19 -5.80 12.98 46.56
C ARG A 19 -6.25 11.89 45.56
N SER A 20 -7.34 12.12 44.82
CA SER A 20 -7.90 11.18 43.85
C SER A 20 -7.13 11.17 42.52
N TYR A 21 -5.81 11.30 42.58
CA TYR A 21 -4.95 11.29 41.38
C TYR A 21 -5.13 10.05 40.52
N GLY A 22 -5.43 8.91 41.15
CA GLY A 22 -5.67 7.65 40.44
C GLY A 22 -6.88 7.69 39.51
N VAL A 23 -7.96 8.39 39.93
CA VAL A 23 -9.17 8.55 39.10
C VAL A 23 -8.91 9.45 37.91
N ILE A 24 -8.22 10.59 38.14
CA ILE A 24 -7.85 11.52 37.07
C ILE A 24 -6.95 10.81 36.06
N PHE A 25 -5.96 10.04 36.55
CA PHE A 25 -5.05 9.30 35.71
C PHE A 25 -5.77 8.22 34.87
N SER A 26 -6.70 7.45 35.47
CA SER A 26 -7.47 6.43 34.78
C SER A 26 -8.33 7.00 33.66
N ILE A 27 -8.99 8.16 33.94
CA ILE A 27 -9.84 8.83 32.94
C ILE A 27 -8.95 9.40 31.81
N ALA A 28 -7.84 10.05 32.15
CA ALA A 28 -6.91 10.60 31.16
C ALA A 28 -6.33 9.48 30.28
N LEU A 29 -5.93 8.35 30.88
CA LEU A 29 -5.43 7.18 30.16
C LEU A 29 -6.49 6.62 29.21
N GLY A 30 -7.75 6.48 29.70
CA GLY A 30 -8.87 6.00 28.89
C GLY A 30 -9.16 6.88 27.69
N ILE A 31 -9.21 8.19 27.87
CA ILE A 31 -9.44 9.17 26.79
C ILE A 31 -8.27 9.14 25.80
N THR A 32 -7.04 9.11 26.28
CA THR A 32 -5.85 9.08 25.42
C THR A 32 -5.82 7.81 24.58
N ALA A 33 -6.10 6.65 25.18
CA ALA A 33 -6.16 5.39 24.46
C ALA A 33 -7.29 5.38 23.41
N PHE A 34 -8.46 5.91 23.75
CA PHE A 34 -9.58 6.05 22.80
C PHE A 34 -9.22 6.92 21.60
N ILE A 35 -8.60 8.08 21.84
CA ILE A 35 -8.17 8.99 20.76
C ILE A 35 -7.11 8.32 19.90
N ALA A 36 -6.09 7.72 20.51
CA ALA A 36 -5.00 7.06 19.79
C ALA A 36 -5.52 5.91 18.89
N LEU A 37 -6.40 5.06 19.42
CA LEU A 37 -7.00 3.96 18.67
C LEU A 37 -7.93 4.47 17.55
N SER A 38 -8.67 5.54 17.78
CA SER A 38 -9.55 6.15 16.77
C SER A 38 -8.75 6.77 15.62
N VAL A 39 -7.63 7.44 15.92
CA VAL A 39 -6.73 8.01 14.92
C VAL A 39 -6.06 6.89 14.12
N LEU A 40 -5.53 5.88 14.81
CA LEU A 40 -4.90 4.73 14.16
C LEU A 40 -5.87 4.00 13.22
N GLY A 41 -7.11 3.77 13.65
CA GLY A 41 -8.13 3.12 12.83
C GLY A 41 -8.53 3.95 11.60
N ARG A 42 -8.50 5.29 11.70
CA ARG A 42 -8.73 6.18 10.55
C ARG A 42 -7.57 6.13 9.58
N GLU A 43 -6.34 6.19 10.07
CA GLU A 43 -5.12 6.14 9.25
C GLU A 43 -5.00 4.82 8.50
N ILE A 44 -5.23 3.69 9.17
CA ILE A 44 -5.24 2.37 8.54
C ILE A 44 -6.28 2.32 7.41
N ARG A 45 -7.51 2.79 7.65
CA ARG A 45 -8.56 2.82 6.61
C ARG A 45 -8.21 3.72 5.44
N TYR A 46 -7.61 4.88 5.72
CA TYR A 46 -7.18 5.82 4.68
C TYR A 46 -6.07 5.21 3.81
N ASN A 47 -5.03 4.66 4.42
CA ASN A 47 -3.88 4.09 3.71
C ASN A 47 -4.29 2.86 2.88
N ILE A 48 -5.12 1.96 3.42
CA ILE A 48 -5.58 0.80 2.65
C ILE A 48 -6.55 1.21 1.54
N GLY A 49 -7.42 2.19 1.75
CA GLY A 49 -8.29 2.73 0.70
C GLY A 49 -7.49 3.35 -0.45
N GLN A 50 -6.42 4.02 -0.14
CA GLN A 50 -5.46 4.54 -1.09
C GLN A 50 -4.74 3.40 -1.84
N ASP A 51 -4.22 2.39 -1.19
CA ASP A 51 -3.56 1.23 -1.78
C ASP A 51 -4.48 0.46 -2.75
N MET A 52 -5.77 0.39 -2.48
CA MET A 52 -6.76 -0.23 -3.37
C MET A 52 -6.96 0.55 -4.68
N VAL A 53 -7.02 1.87 -4.61
CA VAL A 53 -7.12 2.74 -5.80
C VAL A 53 -5.86 2.66 -6.63
N LEU A 54 -4.73 2.34 -6.02
CA LEU A 54 -3.41 2.41 -6.60
C LEU A 54 -2.91 1.14 -7.22
N MET A 55 -3.44 0.02 -6.82
CA MET A 55 -3.17 -1.25 -7.50
C MET A 55 -3.96 -1.37 -8.84
N GLY A 56 -4.36 -0.24 -9.42
CA GLY A 56 -5.13 -0.20 -10.67
C GLY A 56 -6.64 -0.34 -10.46
N GLY A 57 -7.10 -0.33 -9.19
CA GLY A 57 -8.50 -0.60 -8.85
C GLY A 57 -8.87 -2.07 -8.96
N VAL A 58 -10.14 -2.35 -8.74
CA VAL A 58 -10.74 -3.71 -8.80
C VAL A 58 -10.69 -4.34 -10.20
N ASN A 59 -10.32 -3.55 -11.20
CA ASN A 59 -10.43 -3.93 -12.62
C ASN A 59 -9.14 -4.56 -13.18
N VAL A 60 -8.08 -4.73 -12.38
CA VAL A 60 -6.82 -5.29 -12.87
C VAL A 60 -6.71 -6.77 -12.52
N ILE A 61 -6.55 -7.58 -13.57
CA ILE A 61 -6.29 -9.00 -13.51
C ILE A 61 -4.79 -9.22 -13.73
N ARG A 62 -4.16 -9.97 -12.85
CA ARG A 62 -2.75 -10.37 -12.98
C ARG A 62 -2.68 -11.80 -13.52
N ALA A 63 -2.00 -11.96 -14.63
CA ALA A 63 -1.73 -13.28 -15.20
C ALA A 63 -0.21 -13.51 -15.22
N TYR A 64 0.25 -14.61 -14.68
CA TYR A 64 1.67 -14.95 -14.67
C TYR A 64 1.89 -16.46 -14.77
N MET A 65 3.07 -16.85 -15.25
CA MET A 65 3.48 -18.23 -15.26
C MET A 65 4.11 -18.58 -13.91
N ASP A 66 3.61 -19.62 -13.25
CA ASP A 66 4.12 -20.03 -11.94
C ASP A 66 5.52 -20.67 -12.08
N ASP A 67 6.51 -20.02 -11.49
CA ASP A 67 7.91 -20.50 -11.54
C ASP A 67 8.18 -21.67 -10.58
N ALA A 68 7.40 -21.82 -9.52
CA ALA A 68 7.62 -22.86 -8.51
C ALA A 68 7.46 -24.29 -9.06
N GLN A 69 6.67 -24.42 -10.13
CA GLN A 69 6.42 -25.71 -10.79
C GLN A 69 7.39 -26.02 -11.93
N TYR A 70 8.33 -25.10 -12.24
CA TYR A 70 9.29 -25.24 -13.34
C TYR A 70 10.70 -25.66 -12.92
N LEU A 71 10.86 -26.31 -11.80
CA LEU A 71 12.17 -26.80 -11.34
C LEU A 71 12.91 -27.54 -12.46
N GLY A 72 13.91 -26.88 -13.04
CA GLY A 72 14.76 -27.43 -14.11
C GLY A 72 14.28 -27.23 -15.54
N GLN A 73 13.16 -26.55 -15.79
CA GLN A 73 12.71 -26.24 -17.16
C GLN A 73 12.87 -24.74 -17.48
N PRO A 74 13.08 -24.39 -18.79
CA PRO A 74 13.17 -22.98 -19.16
C PRO A 74 11.84 -22.27 -18.85
N ARG A 75 11.92 -21.12 -18.21
CA ARG A 75 10.76 -20.25 -17.93
C ARG A 75 10.02 -19.98 -19.24
N ARG A 76 8.71 -20.16 -19.22
CA ARG A 76 7.86 -19.84 -20.37
C ARG A 76 7.51 -18.37 -20.31
N GLU A 77 7.49 -17.73 -21.46
CA GLU A 77 7.10 -16.33 -21.64
C GLU A 77 5.78 -16.24 -22.41
N PHE A 78 5.09 -15.11 -22.29
CA PHE A 78 3.93 -14.84 -23.10
C PHE A 78 4.36 -14.46 -24.51
N PHE A 79 3.78 -15.13 -25.50
CA PHE A 79 4.06 -14.84 -26.90
C PHE A 79 3.37 -13.54 -27.33
N PRO A 80 3.99 -12.77 -28.25
CA PRO A 80 3.39 -11.54 -28.77
C PRO A 80 1.98 -11.74 -29.34
N GLU A 81 1.73 -12.88 -30.00
CA GLU A 81 0.41 -13.25 -30.54
C GLU A 81 -0.62 -13.47 -29.45
N THR A 82 -0.22 -14.05 -28.32
CA THR A 82 -1.08 -14.22 -27.15
C THR A 82 -1.44 -12.87 -26.53
N ILE A 83 -0.45 -11.98 -26.37
CA ILE A 83 -0.67 -10.62 -25.85
C ILE A 83 -1.61 -9.85 -26.76
N LYS A 84 -1.40 -9.93 -28.09
CA LYS A 84 -2.26 -9.31 -29.10
C LYS A 84 -3.69 -9.84 -29.02
N ALA A 85 -3.88 -11.15 -28.88
CA ALA A 85 -5.19 -11.74 -28.74
C ALA A 85 -5.89 -11.31 -27.44
N LEU A 86 -5.16 -11.22 -26.32
CA LEU A 86 -5.71 -10.72 -25.07
C LEU A 86 -6.15 -9.26 -25.16
N ARG A 87 -5.38 -8.40 -25.86
CA ARG A 87 -5.76 -7.01 -26.11
C ARG A 87 -7.03 -6.87 -26.98
N ALA A 88 -7.30 -7.86 -27.82
CA ALA A 88 -8.48 -7.86 -28.68
C ALA A 88 -9.74 -8.41 -28.01
N LEU A 89 -9.65 -8.90 -26.78
CA LEU A 89 -10.80 -9.46 -26.06
C LEU A 89 -11.80 -8.35 -25.71
N PRO A 90 -13.10 -8.55 -25.96
CA PRO A 90 -14.13 -7.62 -25.52
C PRO A 90 -14.14 -7.50 -23.98
N GLY A 91 -14.15 -6.26 -23.48
CA GLY A 91 -14.09 -5.97 -22.05
C GLY A 91 -12.66 -5.77 -21.52
N VAL A 92 -11.63 -5.93 -22.35
CA VAL A 92 -10.25 -5.56 -22.02
C VAL A 92 -10.00 -4.12 -22.45
N ALA A 93 -9.56 -3.28 -21.53
CA ALA A 93 -9.16 -1.90 -21.79
C ALA A 93 -7.70 -1.83 -22.22
N THR A 94 -6.80 -2.42 -21.42
CA THR A 94 -5.36 -2.48 -21.72
C THR A 94 -4.75 -3.80 -21.23
N VAL A 95 -3.63 -4.18 -21.85
CA VAL A 95 -2.77 -5.26 -21.40
C VAL A 95 -1.35 -4.73 -21.34
N ALA A 96 -0.84 -4.59 -20.13
CA ALA A 96 0.53 -4.22 -19.86
C ALA A 96 1.38 -5.47 -19.63
N VAL A 97 2.62 -5.37 -20.06
CA VAL A 97 3.61 -6.45 -19.98
C VAL A 97 4.73 -6.02 -19.03
N ASN A 98 5.18 -6.96 -18.21
CA ASN A 98 6.34 -6.68 -17.40
C ASN A 98 7.27 -7.92 -17.34
N LEU A 99 8.55 -7.67 -17.13
CA LEU A 99 9.51 -8.73 -16.85
C LEU A 99 9.25 -9.31 -15.46
N HIS A 100 9.42 -10.60 -15.34
CA HIS A 100 9.33 -11.26 -14.04
C HIS A 100 10.54 -10.91 -13.18
N GLY A 101 10.23 -10.45 -11.97
CA GLY A 101 11.26 -10.11 -11.01
C GLY A 101 11.71 -8.65 -11.10
N GLN A 102 12.46 -8.30 -10.11
CA GLN A 102 13.09 -7.00 -9.95
C GLN A 102 14.58 -7.22 -10.08
N GLU A 103 15.24 -6.35 -10.81
CA GLU A 103 16.70 -6.32 -10.80
C GLU A 103 17.14 -5.31 -9.74
N LEU A 104 17.98 -5.74 -8.83
CA LEU A 104 18.52 -4.89 -7.78
C LEU A 104 19.82 -4.23 -8.25
N PHE A 105 19.86 -2.93 -8.09
CA PHE A 105 21.04 -2.11 -8.39
C PHE A 105 21.46 -1.38 -7.14
N THR A 106 22.74 -1.50 -6.81
CA THR A 106 23.33 -0.72 -5.73
C THR A 106 23.68 0.67 -6.26
N LEU A 107 22.92 1.67 -5.83
CA LEU A 107 23.14 3.07 -6.17
C LEU A 107 23.88 3.79 -5.04
N ARG A 108 24.72 4.76 -5.41
CA ARG A 108 25.41 5.62 -4.45
C ARG A 108 24.70 6.95 -4.31
N VAL A 109 24.37 7.29 -3.06
CA VAL A 109 23.80 8.59 -2.67
C VAL A 109 24.74 9.25 -1.67
N GLY A 110 25.63 10.11 -2.16
CA GLY A 110 26.74 10.65 -1.34
C GLY A 110 27.66 9.54 -0.85
N GLU A 111 27.80 9.38 0.45
CA GLU A 111 28.61 8.33 1.07
C GLU A 111 27.86 7.03 1.34
N ARG A 112 26.55 7.01 1.12
CA ARG A 112 25.71 5.83 1.35
C ARG A 112 25.48 5.04 0.08
N SER A 113 25.34 3.73 0.23
CA SER A 113 24.87 2.84 -0.85
C SER A 113 23.47 2.35 -0.49
N MET A 114 22.59 2.31 -1.49
CA MET A 114 21.25 1.78 -1.36
C MET A 114 20.94 0.81 -2.49
N ASP A 115 20.23 -0.25 -2.17
CA ASP A 115 19.77 -1.21 -3.18
C ASP A 115 18.39 -0.79 -3.67
N VAL A 116 18.30 -0.55 -4.97
CA VAL A 116 17.10 -0.07 -5.63
C VAL A 116 16.61 -1.12 -6.63
N ALA A 117 15.34 -1.44 -6.57
CA ALA A 117 14.71 -2.34 -7.51
C ALA A 117 14.28 -1.61 -8.79
N PHE A 118 14.67 -2.16 -9.95
CA PHE A 118 14.18 -1.71 -11.25
C PHE A 118 13.37 -2.81 -11.92
N ILE A 119 12.33 -2.40 -12.64
CA ILE A 119 11.40 -3.29 -13.32
C ILE A 119 11.30 -2.91 -14.78
N GLY A 120 11.36 -3.94 -15.65
CA GLY A 120 11.11 -3.76 -17.07
C GLY A 120 9.62 -3.74 -17.37
N ILE A 121 9.14 -2.64 -17.96
CA ILE A 121 7.73 -2.40 -18.27
C ILE A 121 7.53 -1.99 -19.73
N ASP A 122 6.29 -2.09 -20.23
CA ASP A 122 5.89 -1.53 -21.51
C ASP A 122 5.17 -0.17 -21.34
N GLN A 123 4.82 0.47 -22.46
CA GLN A 123 4.15 1.76 -22.50
C GLN A 123 2.73 1.74 -21.94
N TYR A 124 2.09 0.57 -21.83
CA TYR A 124 0.73 0.43 -21.32
C TYR A 124 0.67 0.27 -19.79
N PHE A 125 1.83 0.15 -19.15
CA PHE A 125 1.92 -0.08 -17.71
C PHE A 125 1.32 1.07 -16.90
N TRP A 126 1.61 2.30 -17.28
CA TRP A 126 1.14 3.49 -16.58
C TRP A 126 -0.38 3.64 -16.64
N GLU A 127 -0.96 3.42 -17.83
CA GLU A 127 -2.40 3.42 -18.00
C GLU A 127 -3.07 2.30 -17.20
N THR A 128 -2.46 1.10 -17.19
CA THR A 128 -3.00 -0.05 -16.46
C THR A 128 -3.04 0.19 -14.96
N TYR A 129 -2.03 0.86 -14.40
CA TYR A 129 -1.94 1.14 -12.97
C TYR A 129 -2.48 2.52 -12.57
N ALA A 130 -2.94 3.34 -13.51
CA ALA A 130 -3.43 4.69 -13.25
C ALA A 130 -2.45 5.53 -12.42
N THR A 131 -1.15 5.44 -12.72
CA THR A 131 -0.11 6.23 -12.08
C THR A 131 -0.18 7.69 -12.49
N THR A 132 0.40 8.56 -11.68
CA THR A 132 0.45 10.00 -11.96
C THR A 132 1.87 10.41 -12.34
N LEU A 133 2.02 11.01 -13.51
CA LEU A 133 3.26 11.67 -13.90
C LEU A 133 3.46 12.93 -13.05
N ILE A 134 4.60 13.04 -12.37
CA ILE A 134 4.94 14.18 -11.51
C ILE A 134 5.82 15.18 -12.27
N ALA A 135 6.80 14.67 -13.01
CA ALA A 135 7.71 15.48 -13.78
C ALA A 135 8.21 14.72 -15.02
N GLY A 136 8.55 15.43 -16.09
CA GLY A 136 9.06 14.83 -17.30
C GLY A 136 7.99 14.17 -18.16
N ARG A 137 8.26 12.99 -18.69
CA ARG A 137 7.34 12.16 -19.48
C ARG A 137 7.42 10.69 -19.06
N GLU A 138 6.39 9.96 -19.34
CA GLU A 138 6.36 8.50 -19.17
C GLU A 138 7.13 7.80 -20.31
N LEU A 139 7.55 6.56 -20.05
CA LEU A 139 8.08 5.66 -21.07
C LEU A 139 7.04 5.47 -22.18
N ASN A 140 7.46 5.59 -23.42
CA ASN A 140 6.58 5.50 -24.57
C ASN A 140 6.96 4.35 -25.51
N GLU A 141 6.15 4.13 -26.55
CA GLU A 141 6.36 3.07 -27.53
C GLU A 141 7.72 3.16 -28.25
N ALA A 142 8.21 4.38 -28.52
CA ALA A 142 9.52 4.55 -29.16
C ALA A 142 10.65 4.08 -28.24
N ASP A 143 10.55 4.37 -26.94
CA ASP A 143 11.56 3.91 -25.96
C ASP A 143 11.62 2.38 -25.89
N ILE A 144 10.45 1.72 -25.97
CA ILE A 144 10.36 0.27 -25.97
C ILE A 144 10.90 -0.32 -27.28
N ARG A 145 10.44 0.18 -28.43
CA ARG A 145 10.81 -0.33 -29.75
C ARG A 145 12.28 -0.13 -30.07
N GLU A 146 12.83 1.02 -29.72
CA GLU A 146 14.21 1.41 -30.01
C GLU A 146 15.18 0.99 -28.90
N ARG A 147 14.67 0.34 -27.86
CA ARG A 147 15.45 -0.14 -26.71
C ARG A 147 16.30 0.96 -26.09
N ARG A 148 15.70 2.15 -25.94
CA ARG A 148 16.40 3.32 -25.42
C ARG A 148 16.86 3.11 -23.99
N ARG A 149 17.98 3.71 -23.65
CA ARG A 149 18.52 3.72 -22.29
C ARG A 149 17.92 4.86 -21.48
N VAL A 150 16.65 4.77 -21.23
CA VAL A 150 15.87 5.73 -20.44
C VAL A 150 15.18 5.02 -19.28
N CYS A 151 14.89 5.78 -18.24
CA CYS A 151 14.16 5.25 -17.08
C CYS A 151 13.22 6.30 -16.49
N ASP A 152 12.15 5.79 -15.85
CA ASP A 152 11.33 6.56 -14.94
C ASP A 152 11.67 6.18 -13.50
N LEU A 153 11.65 7.16 -12.61
CA LEU A 153 11.91 6.95 -11.19
C LEU A 153 10.63 7.13 -10.38
N GLY A 154 10.49 6.35 -9.34
CA GLY A 154 9.50 6.62 -8.31
C GLY A 154 9.84 7.92 -7.59
N ARG A 155 8.81 8.62 -7.08
CA ARG A 155 8.94 9.91 -6.40
C ARG A 155 9.99 9.91 -5.31
N ASP A 156 9.92 8.91 -4.42
CA ASP A 156 10.78 8.86 -3.24
C ASP A 156 12.24 8.63 -3.62
N LEU A 157 12.48 7.76 -4.62
CA LEU A 157 13.80 7.55 -5.18
C LEU A 157 14.35 8.82 -5.83
N ALA A 158 13.53 9.52 -6.62
CA ALA A 158 13.95 10.77 -7.26
C ALA A 158 14.34 11.85 -6.23
N ARG A 159 13.57 11.96 -5.14
CA ARG A 159 13.89 12.86 -4.03
C ARG A 159 15.18 12.46 -3.31
N GLU A 160 15.37 11.18 -3.06
CA GLU A 160 16.55 10.68 -2.36
C GLU A 160 17.83 10.87 -3.18
N LEU A 161 17.77 10.64 -4.49
CA LEU A 161 18.94 10.79 -5.38
C LEU A 161 19.26 12.25 -5.70
N TYR A 162 18.25 13.08 -5.94
CA TYR A 162 18.43 14.41 -6.53
C TYR A 162 17.83 15.56 -5.68
N GLY A 163 17.21 15.23 -4.55
CA GLY A 163 16.59 16.20 -3.63
C GLY A 163 15.26 16.77 -4.09
N ASP A 164 14.92 16.67 -5.38
CA ASP A 164 13.68 17.20 -5.96
C ASP A 164 13.31 16.41 -7.22
N GLU A 165 12.02 16.18 -7.44
CA GLU A 165 11.52 15.38 -8.54
C GLU A 165 11.81 16.00 -9.92
N LYS A 166 11.71 17.32 -10.02
CA LYS A 166 11.94 18.05 -11.28
C LYS A 166 13.41 18.05 -11.66
N LYS A 167 14.30 18.05 -10.67
CA LYS A 167 15.74 18.00 -10.89
C LYS A 167 16.21 16.64 -11.34
N ALA A 168 15.46 15.59 -11.07
CA ALA A 168 15.79 14.24 -11.50
C ALA A 168 15.68 14.07 -13.02
N VAL A 169 14.74 14.76 -13.66
CA VAL A 169 14.51 14.65 -15.12
C VAL A 169 15.71 15.19 -15.88
N GLY A 170 16.20 14.41 -16.85
CA GLY A 170 17.39 14.71 -17.65
C GLY A 170 18.70 14.30 -16.99
N GLN A 171 18.69 13.82 -15.76
CA GLN A 171 19.88 13.31 -15.09
C GLN A 171 20.29 11.94 -15.60
N LEU A 172 21.58 11.65 -15.51
CA LEU A 172 22.12 10.36 -15.89
C LEU A 172 22.24 9.45 -14.66
N LEU A 173 21.73 8.24 -14.80
CA LEU A 173 21.78 7.22 -13.77
C LEU A 173 22.66 6.06 -14.25
N PHE A 174 23.60 5.65 -13.42
CA PHE A 174 24.49 4.52 -13.71
C PHE A 174 23.88 3.24 -13.11
N LEU A 175 23.47 2.33 -13.98
CA LEU A 175 22.97 1.01 -13.60
C LEU A 175 23.98 -0.04 -14.07
N ARG A 176 24.80 -0.56 -13.15
CA ARG A 176 25.98 -1.40 -13.46
C ARG A 176 26.94 -0.70 -14.44
N ASN A 177 27.05 -1.23 -15.66
CA ASN A 177 27.94 -0.73 -16.70
C ASN A 177 27.23 0.14 -17.76
N ASP A 178 25.96 0.42 -17.56
CA ASP A 178 25.13 1.20 -18.48
C ASP A 178 24.73 2.54 -17.87
N VAL A 179 24.58 3.53 -18.74
CA VAL A 179 24.08 4.84 -18.39
C VAL A 179 22.65 4.98 -18.92
N PHE A 180 21.74 5.41 -18.05
CA PHE A 180 20.34 5.67 -18.36
C PHE A 180 20.01 7.14 -18.11
N GLU A 181 19.22 7.73 -18.98
CA GLU A 181 18.67 9.05 -18.78
C GLU A 181 17.33 8.94 -18.04
N VAL A 182 17.14 9.71 -16.98
CA VAL A 182 15.87 9.83 -16.28
C VAL A 182 14.94 10.70 -17.10
N VAL A 183 13.87 10.13 -17.68
CA VAL A 183 12.93 10.86 -18.53
C VAL A 183 11.66 11.25 -17.81
N GLY A 184 11.35 10.59 -16.72
CA GLY A 184 10.16 10.87 -15.93
C GLY A 184 10.32 10.55 -14.46
N VAL A 185 9.47 11.19 -13.68
CA VAL A 185 9.25 10.86 -12.27
C VAL A 185 7.77 10.58 -12.09
N VAL A 186 7.47 9.38 -11.60
CA VAL A 186 6.12 8.90 -11.40
C VAL A 186 5.79 8.84 -9.92
N GLY A 187 4.58 9.20 -9.61
CA GLY A 187 4.03 9.14 -8.28
C GLY A 187 2.62 8.59 -8.35
N GLY A 188 1.93 8.88 -7.35
CA GLY A 188 0.67 8.26 -7.07
C GLY A 188 0.94 7.25 -6.01
N VAL A 189 -0.08 6.67 -5.55
CA VAL A 189 -0.11 5.79 -4.48
C VAL A 189 0.48 4.43 -4.84
N MET A 190 1.30 4.39 -5.75
CA MET A 190 2.08 3.23 -5.96
C MET A 190 2.96 3.07 -4.73
N LEU A 191 2.42 2.25 -3.67
CA LEU A 191 3.39 1.28 -3.75
C LEU A 191 4.45 1.42 -2.70
N GLY A 192 4.17 1.40 -1.50
CA GLY A 192 5.21 1.19 -0.48
C GLY A 192 6.65 1.08 -1.02
N SER A 193 6.98 -0.03 -1.62
CA SER A 193 8.32 -0.29 -2.19
C SER A 193 8.57 0.30 -3.59
N TRP A 194 7.57 0.65 -4.38
CA TRP A 194 7.74 1.11 -5.75
C TRP A 194 7.99 2.62 -5.86
N GLY A 195 7.60 3.39 -4.84
CA GLY A 195 8.00 4.79 -4.73
C GLY A 195 9.52 4.96 -4.63
N GLN A 196 10.21 3.94 -4.13
CA GLN A 196 11.66 3.82 -4.04
C GLN A 196 12.27 2.98 -5.19
N GLY A 197 11.51 2.68 -6.24
CA GLY A 197 11.95 1.89 -7.39
C GLY A 197 12.14 2.69 -8.65
N GLY A 198 12.64 2.02 -9.68
CA GLY A 198 12.78 2.57 -11.02
C GLY A 198 12.15 1.65 -12.08
N PHE A 199 11.86 2.22 -13.22
CA PHE A 199 11.19 1.56 -14.34
C PHE A 199 11.99 1.75 -15.61
N LEU A 200 12.11 0.67 -16.38
CA LEU A 200 12.90 0.62 -17.61
C LEU A 200 12.05 0.07 -18.75
N PRO A 201 12.36 0.38 -20.01
CA PRO A 201 11.81 -0.37 -21.13
C PRO A 201 12.11 -1.87 -20.96
N TYR A 202 11.09 -2.72 -21.01
CA TYR A 202 11.29 -4.16 -20.84
C TYR A 202 12.25 -4.74 -21.88
N THR A 203 12.25 -4.20 -23.11
CA THR A 203 13.13 -4.61 -24.18
C THR A 203 14.60 -4.32 -23.86
N THR A 204 14.86 -3.14 -23.26
CA THR A 204 16.18 -2.72 -22.82
C THR A 204 16.69 -3.61 -21.68
N ALA A 205 15.82 -3.98 -20.74
CA ALA A 205 16.16 -4.87 -19.64
C ALA A 205 16.34 -6.32 -20.11
N ALA A 206 15.51 -6.78 -21.05
CA ALA A 206 15.60 -8.12 -21.63
C ALA A 206 16.92 -8.35 -22.38
N ASP A 207 17.37 -7.38 -23.18
CA ASP A 207 18.66 -7.45 -23.89
C ASP A 207 19.86 -7.64 -22.93
N ARG A 208 19.72 -7.19 -21.71
CA ARG A 208 20.74 -7.33 -20.66
C ARG A 208 20.53 -8.56 -19.79
N ASN A 209 19.54 -9.36 -20.12
CA ASN A 209 19.09 -10.51 -19.34
C ASN A 209 18.78 -10.16 -17.87
N TRP A 210 18.40 -8.89 -17.61
CA TRP A 210 17.98 -8.46 -16.30
C TRP A 210 16.63 -9.11 -15.95
N ALA A 211 16.42 -9.44 -14.69
CA ALA A 211 15.24 -10.16 -14.21
C ALA A 211 14.94 -11.44 -15.00
N GLY A 212 15.98 -12.08 -15.55
CA GLY A 212 15.84 -13.29 -16.37
C GLY A 212 15.35 -13.05 -17.80
N GLY A 213 15.18 -11.79 -18.23
CA GLY A 213 14.94 -11.36 -19.61
C GLY A 213 13.62 -11.81 -20.24
N LYS A 214 12.69 -12.43 -19.50
CA LYS A 214 11.48 -13.06 -20.03
C LYS A 214 10.20 -12.38 -19.61
N LEU A 215 9.27 -12.24 -20.56
CA LEU A 215 7.94 -11.70 -20.36
C LEU A 215 7.00 -12.80 -19.80
N ASN A 216 6.91 -12.91 -18.52
CA ASN A 216 6.06 -13.93 -17.90
C ASN A 216 4.98 -13.37 -16.99
N ARG A 217 4.80 -12.05 -16.98
CA ARG A 217 3.77 -11.39 -16.20
C ARG A 217 2.98 -10.37 -17.04
N LEU A 218 1.68 -10.50 -16.99
CA LEU A 218 0.74 -9.58 -17.64
C LEU A 218 -0.17 -8.93 -16.60
N PHE A 219 -0.48 -7.69 -16.84
CA PHE A 219 -1.50 -6.94 -16.12
C PHE A 219 -2.58 -6.55 -17.11
N ILE A 220 -3.77 -7.06 -16.93
CA ILE A 220 -4.89 -6.92 -17.82
C ILE A 220 -5.92 -6.06 -17.12
N ARG A 221 -6.15 -4.86 -17.64
CA ARG A 221 -7.19 -3.96 -17.13
C ARG A 221 -8.49 -4.21 -17.87
N ALA A 222 -9.54 -4.53 -17.14
CA ALA A 222 -10.90 -4.60 -17.67
C ALA A 222 -11.49 -3.19 -17.84
N VAL A 223 -12.42 -3.03 -18.78
CA VAL A 223 -13.16 -1.79 -18.98
C VAL A 223 -14.02 -1.47 -17.76
N GLY A 224 -14.71 -2.47 -17.22
CA GLY A 224 -15.50 -2.39 -15.99
C GLY A 224 -15.17 -3.53 -15.05
N TRP A 225 -15.49 -3.35 -13.77
CA TRP A 225 -15.33 -4.42 -12.78
C TRP A 225 -16.26 -5.61 -13.09
N GLU A 226 -17.39 -5.38 -13.75
CA GLU A 226 -18.37 -6.40 -14.17
C GLU A 226 -17.78 -7.36 -15.21
N ASP A 227 -16.79 -6.92 -15.97
CA ASP A 227 -16.12 -7.75 -16.97
C ASP A 227 -15.09 -8.71 -16.34
N VAL A 228 -14.60 -8.42 -15.14
CA VAL A 228 -13.54 -9.20 -14.49
C VAL A 228 -13.89 -10.69 -14.35
N PRO A 229 -15.07 -11.11 -13.85
CA PRO A 229 -15.40 -12.52 -13.71
C PRO A 229 -15.46 -13.27 -15.04
N ARG A 230 -15.84 -12.58 -16.12
CA ARG A 230 -15.84 -13.15 -17.47
C ARG A 230 -14.44 -13.29 -18.01
N LEU A 231 -13.61 -12.25 -17.87
CA LEU A 231 -12.24 -12.24 -18.37
C LEU A 231 -11.37 -13.28 -17.64
N VAL A 232 -11.54 -13.45 -16.34
CA VAL A 232 -10.85 -14.51 -15.57
C VAL A 232 -11.05 -15.89 -16.16
N ARG A 233 -12.22 -16.17 -16.74
CA ARG A 233 -12.51 -17.44 -17.42
C ARG A 233 -11.96 -17.51 -18.84
N LEU A 234 -12.03 -16.40 -19.59
CA LEU A 234 -11.59 -16.35 -21.00
C LEU A 234 -10.07 -16.30 -21.16
N ILE A 235 -9.35 -15.61 -20.28
CA ILE A 235 -7.90 -15.47 -20.37
C ILE A 235 -7.17 -16.82 -20.42
N PRO A 236 -7.46 -17.82 -19.55
CA PRO A 236 -6.82 -19.13 -19.64
C PRO A 236 -7.13 -19.86 -20.94
N GLU A 237 -8.32 -19.70 -21.50
CA GLU A 237 -8.71 -20.31 -22.76
C GLU A 237 -7.87 -19.76 -23.91
N VAL A 238 -7.81 -18.43 -24.03
CA VAL A 238 -7.02 -17.75 -25.07
C VAL A 238 -5.52 -18.08 -24.94
N VAL A 239 -5.00 -18.10 -23.71
CA VAL A 239 -3.59 -18.45 -23.50
C VAL A 239 -3.33 -19.91 -23.87
N ARG A 240 -4.25 -20.83 -23.55
CA ARG A 240 -4.11 -22.27 -23.88
C ARG A 240 -4.19 -22.53 -25.40
N GLU A 241 -5.04 -21.80 -26.10
CA GLU A 241 -5.16 -21.91 -27.56
C GLU A 241 -3.92 -21.42 -28.30
N ARG A 242 -3.28 -20.35 -27.80
CA ARG A 242 -2.17 -19.69 -28.49
C ARG A 242 -0.80 -20.22 -28.05
N GLN A 243 -0.70 -20.66 -26.82
CA GLN A 243 0.51 -21.20 -26.26
C GLN A 243 0.17 -22.22 -25.17
N ASN A 244 0.75 -23.37 -25.21
CA ASN A 244 0.54 -24.39 -24.17
C ASN A 244 1.13 -23.90 -22.83
N ALA A 245 0.30 -23.34 -21.96
CA ALA A 245 0.70 -22.78 -20.67
C ALA A 245 -0.08 -23.45 -19.51
N PRO A 246 0.28 -24.67 -19.12
CA PRO A 246 -0.46 -25.43 -18.10
C PRO A 246 -0.36 -24.80 -16.69
N TYR A 247 0.62 -23.94 -16.47
CA TYR A 247 0.91 -23.31 -15.15
C TYR A 247 0.57 -21.83 -15.12
N LEU A 248 -0.42 -21.41 -15.90
CA LEU A 248 -0.93 -20.05 -15.85
C LEU A 248 -1.68 -19.84 -14.53
N VAL A 249 -1.24 -18.86 -13.78
CA VAL A 249 -1.90 -18.38 -12.56
C VAL A 249 -2.55 -17.06 -12.85
N ILE A 250 -3.82 -16.95 -12.49
CA ILE A 250 -4.58 -15.70 -12.57
C ILE A 250 -4.90 -15.27 -11.15
N LYS A 251 -4.60 -14.01 -10.84
CA LYS A 251 -4.98 -13.38 -9.57
C LYS A 251 -5.76 -12.12 -9.87
N THR A 252 -6.89 -12.00 -9.22
CA THR A 252 -7.71 -10.79 -9.23
C THR A 252 -7.48 -10.01 -7.95
N GLN A 253 -7.85 -8.74 -7.98
CA GLN A 253 -7.88 -7.94 -6.77
C GLN A 253 -8.98 -8.41 -5.80
N GLU A 254 -10.00 -9.08 -6.31
CA GLU A 254 -11.11 -9.62 -5.51
C GLU A 254 -10.62 -10.62 -4.45
N GLU A 255 -9.69 -11.53 -4.82
CA GLU A 255 -9.07 -12.44 -3.85
C GLU A 255 -8.19 -11.71 -2.81
N GLN A 256 -7.58 -10.60 -3.20
CA GLN A 256 -6.86 -9.74 -2.26
C GLN A 256 -7.82 -8.91 -1.41
N LEU A 257 -8.95 -8.47 -1.98
CA LEU A 257 -10.01 -7.78 -1.26
C LEU A 257 -10.61 -8.63 -0.15
N ASP A 258 -10.89 -9.89 -0.39
CA ASP A 258 -11.41 -10.81 0.62
C ASP A 258 -10.42 -10.99 1.79
N ARG A 259 -9.13 -11.11 1.48
CA ARG A 259 -8.08 -11.17 2.51
C ARG A 259 -7.96 -9.86 3.28
N ILE A 260 -8.02 -8.75 2.56
CA ILE A 260 -7.96 -7.41 3.15
C ILE A 260 -9.20 -7.16 4.00
N GLN A 261 -10.41 -7.49 3.52
CA GLN A 261 -11.65 -7.35 4.27
C GLN A 261 -11.62 -8.21 5.55
N THR A 262 -11.15 -9.44 5.46
CA THR A 262 -11.00 -10.31 6.64
C THR A 262 -10.02 -9.70 7.65
N THR A 263 -8.90 -9.17 7.18
CA THR A 263 -7.92 -8.48 8.03
C THR A 263 -8.54 -7.21 8.67
N PHE A 264 -9.34 -6.46 7.91
CA PHE A 264 -10.05 -5.28 8.42
C PHE A 264 -11.01 -5.63 9.54
N VAL A 265 -11.80 -6.70 9.39
CA VAL A 265 -12.73 -7.14 10.42
C VAL A 265 -11.98 -7.45 11.72
N TRP A 266 -10.84 -8.12 11.65
CA TRP A 266 -10.01 -8.38 12.83
C TRP A 266 -9.41 -7.13 13.45
N VAL A 267 -8.91 -6.21 12.63
CA VAL A 267 -8.38 -4.91 13.12
C VAL A 267 -9.50 -4.09 13.77
N GLU A 268 -10.67 -4.05 13.16
CA GLU A 268 -11.83 -3.34 13.70
C GLU A 268 -12.32 -3.97 15.02
N ALA A 269 -12.35 -5.28 15.09
CA ALA A 269 -12.68 -6.01 16.32
C ALA A 269 -11.67 -5.71 17.45
N LEU A 270 -10.39 -5.68 17.17
CA LEU A 270 -9.34 -5.30 18.13
C LEU A 270 -9.47 -3.84 18.59
N LEU A 271 -9.80 -2.92 17.67
CA LEU A 271 -10.07 -1.52 18.02
C LEU A 271 -11.26 -1.38 18.94
N TRP A 272 -12.38 -2.06 18.65
CA TRP A 272 -13.56 -2.07 19.51
C TRP A 272 -13.28 -2.69 20.88
N LEU A 273 -12.50 -3.76 20.92
CA LEU A 273 -12.05 -4.37 22.19
C LEU A 273 -11.21 -3.38 23.01
N GLY A 274 -10.29 -2.69 22.37
CA GLY A 274 -9.45 -1.65 23.01
C GLY A 274 -10.27 -0.49 23.55
N ILE A 275 -11.26 -0.03 22.78
CA ILE A 275 -12.20 1.04 23.20
C ILE A 275 -13.02 0.56 24.41
N ALA A 276 -13.57 -0.64 24.36
CA ALA A 276 -14.34 -1.20 25.46
C ALA A 276 -13.51 -1.36 26.75
N ALA A 277 -12.28 -1.87 26.62
CA ALA A 277 -11.34 -1.98 27.75
C ALA A 277 -11.00 -0.60 28.34
N SER A 278 -10.79 0.41 27.49
CA SER A 278 -10.52 1.79 27.90
C SER A 278 -11.69 2.42 28.67
N LEU A 279 -12.92 2.20 28.18
CA LEU A 279 -14.13 2.67 28.85
C LEU A 279 -14.35 1.94 30.18
N MET A 280 -14.09 0.64 30.26
CA MET A 280 -14.16 -0.11 31.51
C MET A 280 -13.15 0.42 32.53
N LEU A 281 -11.90 0.63 32.14
CA LEU A 281 -10.88 1.20 33.01
C LEU A 281 -11.27 2.59 33.55
N GLY A 282 -11.78 3.47 32.67
CA GLY A 282 -12.30 4.76 33.06
C GLY A 282 -13.50 4.67 34.02
N GLY A 283 -14.45 3.78 33.73
CA GLY A 283 -15.62 3.52 34.56
C GLY A 283 -15.26 2.98 35.94
N PHE A 284 -14.35 2.00 36.00
CA PHE A 284 -13.84 1.49 37.29
C PHE A 284 -13.11 2.56 38.09
N GLY A 285 -12.36 3.43 37.43
CA GLY A 285 -11.69 4.56 38.07
C GLY A 285 -12.70 5.50 38.74
N ILE A 286 -13.79 5.85 38.05
CA ILE A 286 -14.86 6.70 38.58
C ILE A 286 -15.59 6.00 39.72
N TRP A 287 -15.97 4.74 39.53
CA TRP A 287 -16.66 3.95 40.54
C TRP A 287 -15.84 3.80 41.82
N TYR A 288 -14.54 3.44 41.70
CA TYR A 288 -13.65 3.32 42.86
C TYR A 288 -13.45 4.67 43.56
N GLY A 289 -13.30 5.76 42.82
CA GLY A 289 -13.16 7.11 43.39
C GLY A 289 -14.40 7.57 44.17
N THR A 290 -15.59 7.31 43.63
CA THR A 290 -16.87 7.62 44.29
C THR A 290 -17.07 6.79 45.54
N PHE A 291 -16.79 5.49 45.46
CA PHE A 291 -16.87 4.57 46.60
C PHE A 291 -15.92 4.94 47.73
N ALA A 292 -14.67 5.26 47.41
CA ALA A 292 -13.69 5.73 48.38
C ALA A 292 -14.12 7.03 49.07
N ALA A 293 -14.70 7.98 48.31
CA ALA A 293 -15.22 9.26 48.83
C ALA A 293 -16.41 9.06 49.78
N VAL A 294 -17.32 8.16 49.43
CA VAL A 294 -18.47 7.83 50.30
C VAL A 294 -17.99 7.18 51.60
N ARG A 295 -17.05 6.23 51.51
CA ARG A 295 -16.50 5.53 52.69
C ARG A 295 -15.73 6.46 53.65
N ALA A 296 -15.03 7.44 53.09
CA ALA A 296 -14.39 8.49 53.91
C ALA A 296 -15.38 9.34 54.67
N ARG A 297 -16.50 9.75 54.05
CA ARG A 297 -17.56 10.55 54.69
C ARG A 297 -18.36 9.76 55.75
N THR A 298 -18.63 8.48 55.52
CA THR A 298 -19.30 7.67 56.53
C THR A 298 -18.47 7.48 57.79
N ARG A 299 -17.13 7.47 57.65
CA ARG A 299 -16.21 7.39 58.82
C ARG A 299 -16.19 8.72 59.60
N GLU A 300 -16.23 9.88 58.91
CA GLU A 300 -16.33 11.19 59.58
C GLU A 300 -17.65 11.40 60.32
N VAL A 301 -18.78 10.93 59.74
CA VAL A 301 -20.09 11.00 60.35
C VAL A 301 -20.22 10.05 61.56
N GLY A 302 -19.61 8.86 61.48
CA GLY A 302 -19.54 7.93 62.63
C GLY A 302 -18.76 8.45 63.83
N LEU A 303 -17.65 9.18 63.57
CA LEU A 303 -16.87 9.82 64.63
C LEU A 303 -17.50 11.04 65.27
N LYS A 304 -18.48 11.69 64.62
CA LYS A 304 -19.24 12.84 65.18
C LYS A 304 -20.47 12.39 65.97
N LYS A 305 -20.85 11.13 65.94
CA LYS A 305 -21.97 10.55 66.67
C LYS A 305 -21.56 9.72 67.91
N ALA A 306 -20.28 9.47 68.07
CA ALA A 306 -19.69 8.91 69.27
C ALA A 306 -19.10 10.02 70.15
#